data_b8a51f6b7514f9dfe72d01345b1f8786
#
_entry.id   b8a51f6b7514f9dfe72d01345b1f8786
#
_cell.length_a   1.000
_cell.length_b   1.000
_cell.length_c   1.000
_cell.angle_alpha   90.00
_cell.angle_beta   90.00
_cell.angle_gamma   90.00
#
_symmetry.space_group_name_H-M   'P 1'
#
loop_
_entity.id
_entity.type
_entity.pdbx_description
1 polymer ?
#
loop_
_entity_poly.entity_id
_entity_poly.type
_entity_poly.pdbx_seq_one_letter_code
_entity_poly.pdbx_strand_id
1 'polypeptide(L)'
;MVLNLKRNHKKNTMERLKVKLLVKVLLVSIMFLNISCGSRDVTVTWSSIEGSAQSNNFKLKIFIENSGSMDGYMCSGSELKDAVYSYASSLSSYADTTELNYINSKIIPYRYDMRRFIKDLDPYHFHVAGGNTSNSDIAAMFESVLNQTDDHTVSIFVSDCILDVPNGDSMDFFENRSIDIRNAFTKHLNKHSDLGVEIFRLESTFDGRYYYSAGSELLRNVKRPYYMWVIGNKNILAHLNKQVPPFTEIKHGIKNYFAFSTNSNIPFEITNTKNIAKGNQCVPTKNSDGDYEFLIKTNLRKTLQGADVLANLSNYATITSGIIVNGITELPNSSSSSSFTHIINVIITNTTKSYAERITLKPLYAPSWLEEANDDSGKDIRNNINKTTGIKYLVQGVADAYKKQEQLVDFKFVVNNR
;
A
#
# COMPACT_ATOMS: atom_id res chain seq x y z
N MET A 1 -22.44 22.38 99.96
CA MET A 1 -22.24 23.17 98.72
C MET A 1 -21.03 22.70 97.88
N VAL A 2 -20.04 22.03 98.42
CA VAL A 2 -18.81 21.62 97.75
C VAL A 2 -18.97 20.32 96.91
N LEU A 3 -19.90 19.43 97.22
CA LEU A 3 -20.11 18.15 96.50
C LEU A 3 -20.83 18.30 95.13
N ASN A 4 -21.66 19.35 94.98
CA ASN A 4 -22.40 19.58 93.71
C ASN A 4 -21.49 20.23 92.63
N LEU A 5 -20.50 21.01 93.03
CA LEU A 5 -19.52 21.61 92.10
C LEU A 5 -18.58 20.57 91.47
N LYS A 6 -18.16 19.54 92.22
CA LYS A 6 -17.30 18.46 91.69
C LYS A 6 -18.03 17.54 90.72
N ARG A 7 -19.34 17.36 90.91
CA ARG A 7 -20.15 16.48 90.02
C ARG A 7 -20.45 17.16 88.67
N ASN A 8 -20.69 18.46 88.65
CA ASN A 8 -20.86 19.24 87.44
C ASN A 8 -19.54 19.36 86.59
N HIS A 9 -18.41 19.53 87.30
CA HIS A 9 -17.11 19.61 86.63
C HIS A 9 -16.73 18.27 85.92
N LYS A 10 -17.06 17.13 86.61
CA LYS A 10 -16.80 15.79 86.06
C LYS A 10 -17.69 15.44 84.85
N LYS A 11 -18.98 15.95 84.91
CA LYS A 11 -19.93 15.79 83.83
C LYS A 11 -19.54 16.59 82.57
N ASN A 12 -19.13 17.84 82.77
CA ASN A 12 -18.62 18.70 81.67
C ASN A 12 -17.35 18.21 81.08
N THR A 13 -16.44 17.59 81.87
CA THR A 13 -15.20 17.02 81.37
C THR A 13 -15.42 15.75 80.54
N MET A 14 -16.44 14.93 81.01
CA MET A 14 -16.82 13.71 80.22
C MET A 14 -17.53 14.07 78.92
N GLU A 15 -18.39 15.11 78.92
CA GLU A 15 -18.96 15.56 77.62
C GLU A 15 -17.96 16.17 76.71
N ARG A 16 -16.98 16.94 77.19
CA ARG A 16 -15.86 17.44 76.35
C ARG A 16 -14.99 16.32 75.86
N LEU A 17 -14.77 15.21 76.56
CA LEU A 17 -14.08 14.05 76.12
C LEU A 17 -14.86 13.29 75.03
N LYS A 18 -16.19 13.13 75.18
CA LYS A 18 -17.07 12.53 74.20
C LYS A 18 -17.07 13.31 72.87
N VAL A 19 -17.21 14.66 73.00
CA VAL A 19 -17.14 15.52 71.78
C VAL A 19 -15.79 15.47 71.14
N LYS A 20 -14.63 15.47 71.86
CA LYS A 20 -13.32 15.30 71.31
C LYS A 20 -13.12 13.92 70.69
N LEU A 21 -13.72 12.87 71.24
CA LEU A 21 -13.68 11.53 70.67
C LEU A 21 -14.52 11.44 69.42
N LEU A 22 -15.72 12.04 69.39
CA LEU A 22 -16.61 12.12 68.20
C LEU A 22 -15.94 12.93 67.09
N VAL A 23 -15.28 14.03 67.36
CA VAL A 23 -14.54 14.83 66.40
C VAL A 23 -13.32 14.06 65.84
N LYS A 24 -12.61 13.31 66.70
CA LYS A 24 -11.53 12.45 66.24
C LYS A 24 -12.02 11.28 65.36
N VAL A 25 -13.13 10.65 65.70
CA VAL A 25 -13.77 9.59 64.91
C VAL A 25 -14.30 10.15 63.59
N LEU A 26 -14.88 11.38 63.61
CA LEU A 26 -15.33 12.06 62.39
C LEU A 26 -14.14 12.47 61.48
N LEU A 27 -13.01 12.94 62.06
CA LEU A 27 -11.79 13.24 61.30
C LEU A 27 -11.11 12.00 60.75
N VAL A 28 -11.16 10.86 61.45
CA VAL A 28 -10.66 9.59 60.95
C VAL A 28 -11.57 9.03 59.86
N SER A 29 -12.90 9.17 59.97
CA SER A 29 -13.83 8.76 58.90
C SER A 29 -13.74 9.67 57.67
N ILE A 30 -13.42 10.97 57.83
CA ILE A 30 -13.15 11.87 56.69
C ILE A 30 -11.78 11.54 56.04
N MET A 31 -10.78 11.03 56.78
CA MET A 31 -9.53 10.54 56.20
C MET A 31 -9.71 9.22 55.44
N PHE A 32 -10.71 8.40 55.76
CA PHE A 32 -11.01 7.17 54.99
C PHE A 32 -11.93 7.40 53.79
N LEU A 33 -12.54 8.59 53.63
CA LEU A 33 -13.36 8.96 52.46
C LEU A 33 -12.53 9.58 51.31
N ASN A 34 -11.22 9.76 51.46
CA ASN A 34 -10.28 10.00 50.37
C ASN A 34 -9.64 8.71 49.91
N ILE A 35 -10.35 7.58 49.87
CA ILE A 35 -10.08 6.56 48.87
C ILE A 35 -10.56 7.19 47.56
N SER A 36 -9.75 8.07 47.02
CA SER A 36 -9.72 8.35 45.61
C SER A 36 -9.78 6.96 44.93
N CYS A 37 -10.93 6.66 44.36
CA CYS A 37 -11.00 5.65 43.33
C CYS A 37 -10.02 6.16 42.27
N GLY A 38 -8.73 5.80 42.41
CA GLY A 38 -7.72 6.13 41.46
C GLY A 38 -8.23 5.57 40.16
N SER A 39 -8.71 6.41 39.27
CA SER A 39 -8.94 6.02 37.91
C SER A 39 -7.59 5.46 37.46
N ARG A 40 -7.53 4.13 37.28
CA ARG A 40 -6.33 3.50 36.75
C ARG A 40 -6.04 4.22 35.44
N ASP A 41 -4.95 4.98 35.43
CA ASP A 41 -4.60 5.78 34.28
C ASP A 41 -3.98 4.85 33.24
N VAL A 42 -4.77 4.51 32.23
CA VAL A 42 -4.29 3.79 31.06
C VAL A 42 -3.41 4.74 30.26
N THR A 43 -2.22 4.29 29.94
CA THR A 43 -1.30 5.03 29.05
C THR A 43 -0.79 4.13 27.93
N VAL A 44 -0.58 4.70 26.76
CA VAL A 44 0.01 4.03 25.61
C VAL A 44 1.38 4.62 25.35
N THR A 45 2.39 3.77 25.27
CA THR A 45 3.78 4.16 24.97
C THR A 45 4.28 3.44 23.73
N TRP A 46 5.10 4.10 22.93
CA TRP A 46 5.69 3.54 21.71
C TRP A 46 7.14 3.99 21.54
N SER A 47 7.89 3.29 20.69
CA SER A 47 9.21 3.74 20.27
C SER A 47 9.08 4.53 18.97
N SER A 48 9.63 5.75 18.93
CA SER A 48 9.70 6.50 17.67
C SER A 48 10.68 5.79 16.73
N ILE A 49 10.22 5.57 15.50
CA ILE A 49 11.12 5.15 14.42
C ILE A 49 11.59 6.44 13.73
N GLU A 50 12.86 6.73 13.76
CA GLU A 50 13.41 7.81 12.95
C GLU A 50 13.36 7.39 11.49
N GLY A 51 12.69 8.19 10.67
CA GLY A 51 12.68 7.99 9.22
C GLY A 51 14.05 8.35 8.68
N SER A 52 14.77 7.40 8.09
CA SER A 52 15.96 7.71 7.32
C SER A 52 15.58 8.61 6.14
N ALA A 53 16.29 9.74 6.00
CA ALA A 53 16.20 10.55 4.80
C ALA A 53 16.79 9.73 3.63
N GLN A 54 15.94 9.22 2.76
CA GLN A 54 16.38 8.51 1.58
C GLN A 54 16.51 9.50 0.42
N SER A 55 17.55 9.33 -0.40
CA SER A 55 17.69 10.09 -1.66
C SER A 55 16.50 9.77 -2.56
N ASN A 56 15.87 10.80 -3.09
CA ASN A 56 14.78 10.65 -4.07
C ASN A 56 15.29 10.69 -5.51
N ASN A 57 16.62 10.72 -5.71
CA ASN A 57 17.24 10.71 -7.02
C ASN A 57 17.04 9.35 -7.69
N PHE A 58 16.60 9.36 -8.92
CA PHE A 58 16.35 8.13 -9.67
C PHE A 58 16.52 8.34 -11.18
N LYS A 59 16.75 7.22 -11.87
CA LYS A 59 16.71 7.10 -13.33
C LYS A 59 15.35 6.56 -13.73
N LEU A 60 14.73 7.14 -14.75
CA LEU A 60 13.50 6.62 -15.33
C LEU A 60 13.83 5.81 -16.60
N LYS A 61 13.37 4.57 -16.65
CA LYS A 61 13.48 3.73 -17.84
C LYS A 61 12.08 3.33 -18.30
N ILE A 62 11.81 3.53 -19.58
CA ILE A 62 10.52 3.19 -20.18
C ILE A 62 10.74 2.10 -21.19
N PHE A 63 9.95 1.04 -21.07
CA PHE A 63 9.96 -0.13 -21.95
C PHE A 63 8.56 -0.31 -22.52
N ILE A 64 8.43 -0.20 -23.84
CA ILE A 64 7.17 -0.52 -24.53
C ILE A 64 7.40 -1.81 -25.33
N GLU A 65 6.60 -2.81 -25.03
CA GLU A 65 6.60 -4.04 -25.80
C GLU A 65 6.29 -3.76 -27.27
N ASN A 66 7.15 -4.22 -28.18
CA ASN A 66 6.92 -4.10 -29.62
C ASN A 66 6.78 -5.48 -30.30
N SER A 67 5.87 -6.28 -29.78
CA SER A 67 5.41 -7.52 -30.43
C SER A 67 4.28 -7.23 -31.42
N GLY A 68 3.98 -8.21 -32.27
CA GLY A 68 2.88 -8.10 -33.23
C GLY A 68 1.49 -7.93 -32.60
N SER A 69 1.28 -8.40 -31.35
CA SER A 69 0.02 -8.21 -30.62
C SER A 69 -0.21 -6.74 -30.22
N MET A 70 0.87 -5.98 -30.05
CA MET A 70 0.83 -4.55 -29.70
C MET A 70 0.55 -3.63 -30.90
N ASP A 71 0.72 -4.09 -32.13
CA ASP A 71 0.56 -3.25 -33.35
C ASP A 71 -0.81 -2.55 -33.41
N GLY A 72 -1.87 -3.25 -32.99
CA GLY A 72 -3.23 -2.70 -33.01
C GLY A 72 -3.44 -1.51 -32.06
N TYR A 73 -2.63 -1.37 -31.03
CA TYR A 73 -2.66 -0.22 -30.13
C TYR A 73 -1.92 0.99 -30.71
N MET A 74 -1.14 0.82 -31.77
CA MET A 74 -0.38 1.89 -32.40
C MET A 74 -1.21 2.70 -33.42
N CYS A 75 -2.52 2.48 -33.49
CA CYS A 75 -3.44 3.22 -34.34
C CYS A 75 -3.48 4.72 -33.96
N SER A 76 -3.98 5.55 -34.87
CA SER A 76 -4.16 6.99 -34.64
C SER A 76 -5.19 7.23 -33.54
N GLY A 77 -4.88 8.13 -32.58
CA GLY A 77 -5.79 8.48 -31.47
C GLY A 77 -5.90 7.42 -30.40
N SER A 78 -4.96 6.49 -30.30
CA SER A 78 -4.95 5.46 -29.27
C SER A 78 -4.68 6.08 -27.89
N GLU A 79 -5.48 5.69 -26.91
CA GLU A 79 -5.39 6.17 -25.53
C GLU A 79 -4.10 5.70 -24.84
N LEU A 80 -3.54 4.57 -25.29
CA LEU A 80 -2.24 4.07 -24.80
C LEU A 80 -1.14 5.12 -24.96
N LYS A 81 -1.04 5.74 -26.15
CA LYS A 81 -0.02 6.75 -26.43
C LYS A 81 -0.15 7.96 -25.54
N ASP A 82 -1.38 8.44 -25.34
CA ASP A 82 -1.65 9.60 -24.51
C ASP A 82 -1.38 9.31 -23.03
N ALA A 83 -1.76 8.13 -22.54
CA ALA A 83 -1.53 7.70 -21.17
C ALA A 83 -0.02 7.57 -20.87
N VAL A 84 0.71 6.90 -21.76
CA VAL A 84 2.18 6.73 -21.62
C VAL A 84 2.86 8.09 -21.67
N TYR A 85 2.52 8.95 -22.66
CA TYR A 85 3.12 10.27 -22.80
C TYR A 85 2.88 11.14 -21.57
N SER A 86 1.63 11.23 -21.13
CA SER A 86 1.26 12.05 -19.99
C SER A 86 2.03 11.64 -18.73
N TYR A 87 1.92 10.38 -18.35
CA TYR A 87 2.51 9.88 -17.11
C TYR A 87 4.04 9.86 -17.14
N ALA A 88 4.61 9.33 -18.21
CA ALA A 88 6.07 9.23 -18.36
C ALA A 88 6.72 10.63 -18.45
N SER A 89 6.10 11.62 -19.12
CA SER A 89 6.61 12.98 -19.17
C SER A 89 6.57 13.66 -17.81
N SER A 90 5.48 13.43 -17.03
CA SER A 90 5.38 13.98 -15.67
C SER A 90 6.45 13.38 -14.75
N LEU A 91 6.68 12.06 -14.79
CA LEU A 91 7.74 11.39 -14.02
C LEU A 91 9.14 11.82 -14.46
N SER A 92 9.35 12.01 -15.76
CA SER A 92 10.63 12.44 -16.35
C SER A 92 11.11 13.79 -15.80
N SER A 93 10.18 14.66 -15.39
CA SER A 93 10.53 15.97 -14.81
C SER A 93 11.16 15.89 -13.42
N TYR A 94 11.07 14.73 -12.76
CA TYR A 94 11.65 14.44 -11.45
C TYR A 94 12.86 13.51 -11.53
N ALA A 95 13.10 12.88 -12.68
CA ALA A 95 14.19 11.94 -12.88
C ALA A 95 15.50 12.64 -13.24
N ASP A 96 16.62 12.11 -12.76
CA ASP A 96 17.96 12.59 -13.17
C ASP A 96 18.21 12.32 -14.66
N THR A 97 17.75 11.18 -15.15
CA THR A 97 17.84 10.79 -16.58
C THR A 97 16.60 9.97 -16.96
N THR A 98 16.25 10.03 -18.25
CA THR A 98 15.16 9.22 -18.83
C THR A 98 15.67 8.44 -20.03
N GLU A 99 15.50 7.13 -20.01
CA GLU A 99 15.83 6.21 -21.09
C GLU A 99 14.54 5.64 -21.69
N LEU A 100 14.45 5.65 -23.01
CA LEU A 100 13.31 5.18 -23.79
C LEU A 100 13.72 3.91 -24.53
N ASN A 101 12.92 2.86 -24.45
CA ASN A 101 13.23 1.58 -25.04
C ASN A 101 11.97 0.91 -25.61
N TYR A 102 12.14 0.21 -26.72
CA TYR A 102 11.27 -0.91 -27.06
C TYR A 102 11.82 -2.19 -26.44
N ILE A 103 10.94 -3.16 -26.24
CA ILE A 103 11.32 -4.47 -25.72
C ILE A 103 10.52 -5.57 -26.39
N ASN A 104 11.22 -6.63 -26.81
CA ASN A 104 10.67 -7.90 -27.28
C ASN A 104 11.61 -9.04 -26.87
N SER A 105 12.25 -9.75 -27.81
CA SER A 105 13.33 -10.71 -27.52
C SER A 105 14.60 -10.06 -26.95
N LYS A 106 14.69 -8.74 -26.98
CA LYS A 106 15.78 -7.92 -26.42
C LYS A 106 15.30 -6.50 -26.15
N ILE A 107 16.06 -5.76 -25.36
CA ILE A 107 15.87 -4.31 -25.16
C ILE A 107 16.48 -3.58 -26.37
N ILE A 108 15.73 -2.64 -26.93
CA ILE A 108 16.09 -1.82 -28.09
C ILE A 108 16.03 -0.36 -27.67
N PRO A 109 17.20 0.27 -27.38
CA PRO A 109 17.25 1.67 -26.98
C PRO A 109 16.75 2.59 -28.08
N TYR A 110 15.90 3.55 -27.69
CA TYR A 110 15.42 4.63 -28.57
C TYR A 110 16.27 5.87 -28.34
N ARG A 111 16.72 6.53 -29.42
CA ARG A 111 17.76 7.57 -29.35
C ARG A 111 17.25 9.02 -29.30
N TYR A 112 15.97 9.21 -29.56
CA TYR A 112 15.38 10.54 -29.58
C TYR A 112 14.59 10.84 -28.31
N ASP A 113 14.03 12.03 -28.18
CA ASP A 113 13.28 12.48 -27.02
C ASP A 113 11.91 11.80 -26.90
N MET A 114 11.26 12.01 -25.77
CA MET A 114 9.95 11.44 -25.44
C MET A 114 8.87 11.81 -26.47
N ARG A 115 8.85 13.06 -26.95
CA ARG A 115 7.85 13.50 -27.93
C ARG A 115 8.00 12.75 -29.23
N ARG A 116 9.23 12.57 -29.69
CA ARG A 116 9.52 11.81 -30.90
C ARG A 116 9.22 10.33 -30.71
N PHE A 117 9.55 9.78 -29.53
CA PHE A 117 9.22 8.39 -29.17
C PHE A 117 7.73 8.10 -29.33
N ILE A 118 6.88 8.93 -28.72
CA ILE A 118 5.43 8.76 -28.80
C ILE A 118 4.88 8.96 -30.22
N LYS A 119 5.47 9.89 -31.00
CA LYS A 119 5.10 10.07 -32.40
C LYS A 119 5.42 8.84 -33.26
N ASP A 120 6.56 8.20 -32.99
CA ASP A 120 7.03 7.02 -33.69
C ASP A 120 6.37 5.72 -33.17
N LEU A 121 5.44 5.79 -32.19
CA LEU A 121 4.51 4.71 -31.85
C LEU A 121 3.41 4.61 -32.92
N ASP A 122 3.78 4.35 -34.14
CA ASP A 122 2.90 4.03 -35.27
C ASP A 122 3.23 2.65 -35.81
N PRO A 123 2.33 1.97 -36.54
CA PRO A 123 2.54 0.59 -36.96
C PRO A 123 3.82 0.36 -37.76
N TYR A 124 4.28 1.35 -38.51
CA TYR A 124 5.47 1.20 -39.32
C TYR A 124 6.75 1.28 -38.50
N HIS A 125 6.99 2.39 -37.77
CA HIS A 125 8.21 2.61 -36.98
C HIS A 125 8.31 1.58 -35.84
N PHE A 126 7.18 1.27 -35.23
CA PHE A 126 7.09 0.29 -34.16
C PHE A 126 7.52 -1.11 -34.60
N HIS A 127 7.05 -1.56 -35.75
CA HIS A 127 7.38 -2.88 -36.27
C HIS A 127 8.83 -3.02 -36.74
N VAL A 128 9.43 -1.95 -37.28
CA VAL A 128 10.82 -1.97 -37.79
C VAL A 128 11.86 -1.59 -36.73
N ALA A 129 11.46 -1.34 -35.50
CA ALA A 129 12.39 -0.97 -34.43
C ALA A 129 13.48 -2.03 -34.15
N GLY A 130 13.21 -3.29 -34.50
CA GLY A 130 14.15 -4.40 -34.40
C GLY A 130 13.78 -5.46 -33.39
N GLY A 131 14.65 -6.45 -33.20
CA GLY A 131 14.39 -7.63 -32.39
C GLY A 131 13.45 -8.62 -33.08
N ASN A 132 12.94 -9.59 -32.33
CA ASN A 132 11.95 -10.56 -32.85
C ASN A 132 10.55 -10.12 -32.38
N THR A 133 9.75 -9.60 -33.30
CA THR A 133 8.39 -9.14 -33.06
C THR A 133 7.33 -10.25 -33.14
N SER A 134 7.76 -11.46 -33.60
CA SER A 134 6.84 -12.59 -33.82
C SER A 134 6.65 -13.47 -32.59
N ASN A 135 7.39 -13.24 -31.51
CA ASN A 135 7.30 -14.03 -30.28
C ASN A 135 7.37 -13.09 -29.07
N SER A 136 6.38 -13.21 -28.20
CA SER A 136 6.26 -12.43 -26.99
C SER A 136 6.49 -13.33 -25.77
N ASP A 137 7.77 -13.45 -25.35
CA ASP A 137 8.07 -14.09 -24.07
C ASP A 137 8.03 -13.05 -22.94
N ILE A 138 6.84 -12.83 -22.41
CA ILE A 138 6.58 -11.83 -21.34
C ILE A 138 7.44 -12.11 -20.11
N ALA A 139 7.70 -13.38 -19.75
CA ALA A 139 8.54 -13.71 -18.61
C ALA A 139 9.99 -13.28 -18.81
N ALA A 140 10.56 -13.51 -20.01
CA ALA A 140 11.89 -13.03 -20.37
C ALA A 140 11.97 -11.49 -20.44
N MET A 141 10.88 -10.82 -20.87
CA MET A 141 10.82 -9.36 -20.83
C MET A 141 10.84 -8.84 -19.41
N PHE A 142 10.06 -9.42 -18.47
CA PHE A 142 10.11 -9.05 -17.06
C PHE A 142 11.51 -9.26 -16.47
N GLU A 143 12.16 -10.38 -16.73
CA GLU A 143 13.55 -10.60 -16.28
C GLU A 143 14.49 -9.51 -16.84
N SER A 144 14.34 -9.15 -18.11
CA SER A 144 15.13 -8.10 -18.75
C SER A 144 14.88 -6.72 -18.12
N VAL A 145 13.63 -6.36 -17.84
CA VAL A 145 13.26 -5.11 -17.15
C VAL A 145 13.82 -5.09 -15.74
N LEU A 146 13.66 -6.17 -14.97
CA LEU A 146 14.18 -6.29 -13.62
C LEU A 146 15.70 -6.16 -13.59
N ASN A 147 16.42 -6.77 -14.54
CA ASN A 147 17.88 -6.63 -14.65
C ASN A 147 18.34 -5.20 -14.96
N GLN A 148 17.45 -4.33 -15.43
CA GLN A 148 17.69 -2.90 -15.67
C GLN A 148 17.22 -2.00 -14.52
N THR A 149 16.57 -2.57 -13.50
CA THR A 149 15.99 -1.86 -12.37
C THR A 149 16.86 -2.10 -11.13
N ASP A 150 17.45 -1.06 -10.59
CA ASP A 150 18.20 -1.07 -9.33
C ASP A 150 17.50 -0.20 -8.27
N ASP A 151 18.12 -0.01 -7.11
CA ASP A 151 17.53 0.77 -6.00
C ASP A 151 17.31 2.26 -6.34
N HIS A 152 17.91 2.76 -7.44
CA HIS A 152 17.79 4.13 -7.94
C HIS A 152 17.17 4.20 -9.34
N THR A 153 16.53 3.12 -9.81
CA THR A 153 15.87 3.08 -11.10
C THR A 153 14.38 2.82 -10.93
N VAL A 154 13.56 3.61 -11.60
CA VAL A 154 12.13 3.36 -11.78
C VAL A 154 11.92 2.93 -13.23
N SER A 155 11.37 1.75 -13.43
CA SER A 155 11.06 1.18 -14.74
C SER A 155 9.57 1.17 -14.98
N ILE A 156 9.14 1.72 -16.13
CA ILE A 156 7.77 1.59 -16.64
C ILE A 156 7.80 0.54 -17.75
N PHE A 157 7.06 -0.55 -17.58
CA PHE A 157 6.88 -1.57 -18.60
C PHE A 157 5.43 -1.56 -19.09
N VAL A 158 5.24 -1.34 -20.39
CA VAL A 158 3.92 -1.26 -21.04
C VAL A 158 3.77 -2.42 -22.00
N SER A 159 2.71 -3.21 -21.82
CA SER A 159 2.44 -4.44 -22.56
C SER A 159 0.95 -4.78 -22.53
N ASP A 160 0.44 -5.52 -23.51
CA ASP A 160 -0.86 -6.14 -23.42
C ASP A 160 -0.86 -7.39 -22.51
N CYS A 161 0.33 -7.84 -22.11
CA CYS A 161 0.56 -8.96 -21.20
C CYS A 161 -0.09 -10.29 -21.67
N ILE A 162 -0.28 -10.47 -22.96
CA ILE A 162 -0.84 -11.71 -23.51
C ILE A 162 0.24 -12.80 -23.44
N LEU A 163 -0.09 -13.91 -22.77
CA LEU A 163 0.73 -15.10 -22.85
C LEU A 163 0.43 -15.87 -24.14
N ASP A 164 1.44 -15.95 -25.01
CA ASP A 164 1.35 -16.69 -26.26
C ASP A 164 1.42 -18.20 -25.99
N VAL A 165 0.25 -18.84 -26.01
CA VAL A 165 0.08 -20.25 -25.66
C VAL A 165 0.43 -21.13 -26.84
N PRO A 166 1.44 -22.01 -26.75
CA PRO A 166 1.71 -22.99 -27.80
C PRO A 166 0.53 -23.94 -27.98
N ASN A 167 0.47 -24.58 -29.16
CA ASN A 167 -0.51 -25.65 -29.38
C ASN A 167 -0.29 -26.79 -28.36
N GLY A 168 -1.29 -27.03 -27.50
CA GLY A 168 -1.21 -28.07 -26.46
C GLY A 168 -1.99 -27.73 -25.19
N ASP A 169 -1.54 -28.20 -24.05
CA ASP A 169 -2.13 -27.92 -22.75
C ASP A 169 -1.76 -26.50 -22.28
N SER A 170 -2.76 -25.64 -22.21
CA SER A 170 -2.59 -24.26 -21.78
C SER A 170 -2.30 -24.12 -20.28
N MET A 171 -2.79 -25.06 -19.45
CA MET A 171 -2.63 -24.97 -17.99
C MET A 171 -1.19 -25.16 -17.58
N ASP A 172 -0.52 -26.23 -18.05
CA ASP A 172 0.90 -26.48 -17.77
C ASP A 172 1.78 -25.31 -18.26
N PHE A 173 1.44 -24.74 -19.40
CA PHE A 173 2.14 -23.57 -19.93
C PHE A 173 2.00 -22.35 -19.00
N PHE A 174 0.78 -22.02 -18.56
CA PHE A 174 0.53 -20.91 -17.68
C PHE A 174 1.19 -21.08 -16.32
N GLU A 175 1.13 -22.29 -15.73
CA GLU A 175 1.79 -22.58 -14.46
C GLU A 175 3.32 -22.41 -14.57
N ASN A 176 3.93 -22.88 -15.66
CA ASN A 176 5.36 -22.70 -15.92
C ASN A 176 5.71 -21.20 -16.02
N ARG A 177 4.93 -20.41 -16.76
CA ARG A 177 5.15 -18.93 -16.85
C ARG A 177 5.03 -18.24 -15.49
N SER A 178 4.06 -18.67 -14.67
CA SER A 178 3.94 -18.16 -13.28
C SER A 178 5.20 -18.47 -12.46
N ILE A 179 5.76 -19.67 -12.61
CA ILE A 179 7.01 -20.07 -11.95
C ILE A 179 8.20 -19.22 -12.43
N ASP A 180 8.31 -18.98 -13.74
CA ASP A 180 9.37 -18.14 -14.30
C ASP A 180 9.31 -16.71 -13.75
N ILE A 181 8.14 -16.10 -13.73
CA ILE A 181 7.91 -14.76 -13.15
C ILE A 181 8.26 -14.76 -11.66
N ARG A 182 7.77 -15.73 -10.88
CA ARG A 182 8.12 -15.85 -9.46
C ARG A 182 9.63 -15.91 -9.24
N ASN A 183 10.34 -16.70 -10.04
CA ASN A 183 11.77 -16.86 -9.91
C ASN A 183 12.52 -15.57 -10.26
N ALA A 184 12.13 -14.86 -11.32
CA ALA A 184 12.70 -13.58 -11.70
C ALA A 184 12.54 -12.53 -10.60
N PHE A 185 11.31 -12.36 -10.07
CA PHE A 185 11.05 -11.42 -8.98
C PHE A 185 11.71 -11.83 -7.66
N THR A 186 11.72 -13.12 -7.31
CA THR A 186 12.42 -13.62 -6.11
C THR A 186 13.91 -13.33 -6.16
N LYS A 187 14.56 -13.61 -7.31
CA LYS A 187 15.99 -13.32 -7.53
C LYS A 187 16.26 -11.82 -7.39
N HIS A 188 15.37 -10.99 -7.89
CA HIS A 188 15.50 -9.53 -7.81
C HIS A 188 15.29 -9.01 -6.38
N LEU A 189 14.23 -9.46 -5.68
CA LEU A 189 13.93 -9.13 -4.27
C LEU A 189 15.06 -9.50 -3.30
N ASN A 190 15.80 -10.59 -3.58
CA ASN A 190 16.96 -10.97 -2.77
C ASN A 190 18.12 -9.98 -2.86
N LYS A 191 18.17 -9.15 -3.90
CA LYS A 191 19.20 -8.12 -4.12
C LYS A 191 18.68 -6.72 -3.74
N HIS A 192 17.40 -6.47 -3.98
CA HIS A 192 16.71 -5.19 -3.84
C HIS A 192 15.50 -5.35 -2.92
N SER A 193 15.74 -5.40 -1.61
CA SER A 193 14.72 -5.75 -0.60
C SER A 193 13.58 -4.74 -0.48
N ASP A 194 13.75 -3.52 -1.00
CA ASP A 194 12.75 -2.45 -1.00
C ASP A 194 11.99 -2.33 -2.32
N LEU A 195 11.93 -3.41 -3.11
CA LEU A 195 11.19 -3.43 -4.37
C LEU A 195 9.70 -3.20 -4.15
N GLY A 196 9.14 -2.27 -4.93
CA GLY A 196 7.71 -2.04 -5.11
C GLY A 196 7.32 -2.30 -6.56
N VAL A 197 6.10 -2.77 -6.77
CA VAL A 197 5.51 -3.02 -8.09
C VAL A 197 4.09 -2.49 -8.10
N GLU A 198 3.80 -1.59 -9.01
CA GLU A 198 2.44 -1.09 -9.25
C GLU A 198 1.95 -1.58 -10.60
N ILE A 199 0.72 -2.05 -10.65
CA ILE A 199 0.07 -2.61 -11.83
C ILE A 199 -1.17 -1.78 -12.13
N PHE A 200 -1.17 -1.12 -13.27
CA PHE A 200 -2.32 -0.38 -13.78
C PHE A 200 -2.90 -1.15 -14.96
N ARG A 201 -4.16 -1.58 -14.86
CA ARG A 201 -4.93 -2.07 -15.99
C ARG A 201 -5.67 -0.90 -16.62
N LEU A 202 -5.43 -0.70 -17.89
CA LEU A 202 -6.02 0.36 -18.69
C LEU A 202 -6.71 -0.23 -19.92
N GLU A 203 -7.43 0.60 -20.65
CA GLU A 203 -8.03 0.23 -21.93
C GLU A 203 -7.64 1.25 -23.01
N SER A 204 -7.44 0.75 -24.20
CA SER A 204 -7.16 1.57 -25.37
C SER A 204 -7.90 1.05 -26.59
N THR A 205 -8.13 1.93 -27.54
CA THR A 205 -8.57 1.56 -28.88
C THR A 205 -7.53 0.66 -29.52
N PHE A 206 -8.00 -0.46 -30.05
CA PHE A 206 -7.25 -1.45 -30.79
C PHE A 206 -7.83 -1.56 -32.19
N ASP A 207 -6.99 -1.36 -33.20
CA ASP A 207 -7.34 -1.54 -34.60
C ASP A 207 -6.21 -2.31 -35.30
N GLY A 208 -6.31 -3.61 -35.35
CA GLY A 208 -5.23 -4.47 -35.83
C GLY A 208 -5.55 -5.95 -35.76
N ARG A 209 -4.54 -6.75 -36.04
CA ARG A 209 -4.64 -8.19 -35.96
C ARG A 209 -4.34 -8.66 -34.55
N TYR A 210 -5.29 -9.36 -33.95
CA TYR A 210 -5.12 -10.05 -32.68
C TYR A 210 -4.69 -11.50 -32.94
N TYR A 211 -3.64 -11.94 -32.25
CA TYR A 211 -3.10 -13.29 -32.37
C TYR A 211 -3.50 -14.12 -31.15
N TYR A 212 -3.83 -15.40 -31.39
CA TYR A 212 -4.18 -16.36 -30.34
C TYR A 212 -3.76 -17.78 -30.79
N SER A 213 -3.78 -18.75 -29.86
CA SER A 213 -3.25 -20.10 -30.08
C SER A 213 -3.84 -20.83 -31.32
N ALA A 214 -5.07 -20.54 -31.68
CA ALA A 214 -5.76 -21.16 -32.82
C ALA A 214 -5.67 -20.35 -34.14
N GLY A 215 -4.99 -19.18 -34.13
CA GLY A 215 -4.88 -18.34 -35.32
C GLY A 215 -4.82 -16.84 -35.02
N SER A 216 -5.48 -16.06 -35.85
CA SER A 216 -5.56 -14.61 -35.66
C SER A 216 -6.88 -14.06 -36.15
N GLU A 217 -7.33 -12.96 -35.56
CA GLU A 217 -8.55 -12.25 -35.94
C GLU A 217 -8.27 -10.76 -36.15
N LEU A 218 -8.91 -10.17 -37.17
CA LEU A 218 -8.83 -8.74 -37.41
C LEU A 218 -9.89 -8.04 -36.56
N LEU A 219 -9.45 -7.28 -35.57
CA LEU A 219 -10.29 -6.45 -34.72
C LEU A 219 -10.24 -5.01 -35.21
N ARG A 220 -11.38 -4.34 -35.28
CA ARG A 220 -11.51 -2.98 -35.78
C ARG A 220 -12.11 -2.07 -34.74
N ASN A 221 -11.35 -1.07 -34.33
CA ASN A 221 -11.80 0.02 -33.45
C ASN A 221 -12.51 -0.48 -32.17
N VAL A 222 -11.93 -1.48 -31.50
CA VAL A 222 -12.47 -2.06 -30.26
C VAL A 222 -11.65 -1.60 -29.05
N LYS A 223 -12.26 -1.62 -27.87
CA LYS A 223 -11.52 -1.37 -26.63
C LYS A 223 -10.90 -2.67 -26.12
N ARG A 224 -9.61 -2.65 -25.89
CA ARG A 224 -8.87 -3.76 -25.32
C ARG A 224 -8.02 -3.35 -24.14
N PRO A 225 -7.83 -4.24 -23.14
CA PRO A 225 -6.97 -3.97 -22.01
C PRO A 225 -5.48 -3.97 -22.43
N TYR A 226 -4.70 -3.13 -21.75
CA TYR A 226 -3.25 -3.18 -21.69
C TYR A 226 -2.82 -2.84 -20.26
N TYR A 227 -1.57 -3.10 -19.96
CA TYR A 227 -1.05 -2.94 -18.60
C TYR A 227 0.19 -2.04 -18.61
N MET A 228 0.26 -1.21 -17.58
CA MET A 228 1.44 -0.44 -17.25
C MET A 228 1.95 -0.92 -15.89
N TRP A 229 3.15 -1.47 -15.88
CA TRP A 229 3.84 -1.92 -14.68
C TRP A 229 4.88 -0.87 -14.30
N VAL A 230 4.82 -0.36 -13.07
CA VAL A 230 5.81 0.58 -12.54
C VAL A 230 6.59 -0.13 -11.44
N ILE A 231 7.88 -0.33 -11.68
CA ILE A 231 8.74 -1.19 -10.86
C ILE A 231 9.93 -0.35 -10.37
N GLY A 232 10.21 -0.39 -9.08
CA GLY A 232 11.32 0.36 -8.50
C GLY A 232 11.37 0.29 -6.98
N ASN A 233 12.25 1.06 -6.36
CA ASN A 233 12.28 1.17 -4.91
C ASN A 233 10.95 1.76 -4.39
N LYS A 234 10.27 1.04 -3.50
CA LYS A 234 8.94 1.44 -2.97
C LYS A 234 8.91 2.83 -2.34
N ASN A 235 10.03 3.28 -1.76
CA ASN A 235 10.08 4.61 -1.14
C ASN A 235 10.16 5.71 -2.22
N ILE A 236 10.88 5.46 -3.32
CA ILE A 236 10.90 6.35 -4.49
C ILE A 236 9.51 6.37 -5.13
N LEU A 237 8.87 5.22 -5.34
CA LEU A 237 7.50 5.13 -5.89
C LEU A 237 6.50 5.89 -5.01
N ALA A 238 6.54 5.69 -3.69
CA ALA A 238 5.66 6.42 -2.77
C ALA A 238 5.88 7.94 -2.78
N HIS A 239 7.14 8.39 -2.96
CA HIS A 239 7.45 9.80 -3.14
C HIS A 239 6.89 10.33 -4.47
N LEU A 240 7.11 9.60 -5.56
CA LEU A 240 6.61 9.97 -6.88
C LEU A 240 5.09 10.00 -6.93
N ASN A 241 4.39 9.05 -6.33
CA ASN A 241 2.93 9.04 -6.28
C ASN A 241 2.34 10.26 -5.55
N LYS A 242 3.11 10.92 -4.68
CA LYS A 242 2.73 12.19 -4.08
C LYS A 242 2.92 13.37 -5.06
N GLN A 243 4.00 13.37 -5.83
CA GLN A 243 4.33 14.45 -6.77
C GLN A 243 3.57 14.34 -8.09
N VAL A 244 3.41 13.11 -8.56
CA VAL A 244 2.79 12.74 -9.83
C VAL A 244 1.74 11.65 -9.54
N PRO A 245 0.58 12.01 -8.99
CA PRO A 245 -0.44 11.03 -8.61
C PRO A 245 -0.94 10.27 -9.85
N PRO A 246 -0.74 8.93 -9.95
CA PRO A 246 -1.03 8.19 -11.18
C PRO A 246 -2.51 8.27 -11.57
N PHE A 247 -3.43 8.30 -10.61
CA PHE A 247 -4.88 8.37 -10.88
C PHE A 247 -5.33 9.69 -11.53
N THR A 248 -4.54 10.74 -11.49
CA THR A 248 -4.80 12.01 -12.18
C THR A 248 -3.92 12.23 -13.39
N GLU A 249 -2.69 11.71 -13.36
CA GLU A 249 -1.70 11.91 -14.42
C GLU A 249 -1.85 10.94 -15.58
N ILE A 250 -2.24 9.68 -15.32
CA ILE A 250 -2.53 8.71 -16.37
C ILE A 250 -3.87 9.08 -17.01
N LYS A 251 -3.82 9.59 -18.23
CA LYS A 251 -5.02 9.96 -18.99
C LYS A 251 -5.85 8.74 -19.36
N HIS A 252 -7.12 8.97 -19.65
CA HIS A 252 -8.15 8.00 -20.08
C HIS A 252 -8.59 7.01 -18.98
N GLY A 253 -8.16 7.25 -17.73
CA GLY A 253 -8.62 6.53 -16.56
C GLY A 253 -7.97 5.15 -16.37
N ILE A 254 -7.74 4.83 -15.11
CA ILE A 254 -7.27 3.53 -14.68
C ILE A 254 -8.50 2.69 -14.38
N LYS A 255 -8.62 1.52 -15.01
CA LYS A 255 -9.74 0.59 -14.77
C LYS A 255 -9.55 -0.17 -13.46
N ASN A 256 -8.32 -0.67 -13.26
CA ASN A 256 -7.94 -1.36 -12.03
C ASN A 256 -6.51 -1.00 -11.66
N TYR A 257 -6.25 -1.07 -10.36
CA TYR A 257 -4.94 -0.86 -9.76
C TYR A 257 -4.65 -1.95 -8.74
N PHE A 258 -3.40 -2.36 -8.66
CA PHE A 258 -2.89 -3.20 -7.58
C PHE A 258 -1.41 -2.95 -7.36
N ALA A 259 -0.92 -3.16 -6.13
CA ALA A 259 0.49 -3.01 -5.85
C ALA A 259 1.03 -4.11 -4.94
N PHE A 260 2.26 -4.50 -5.20
CA PHE A 260 3.08 -5.31 -4.31
C PHE A 260 4.17 -4.44 -3.69
N SER A 261 4.38 -4.59 -2.39
CA SER A 261 5.50 -3.97 -1.71
C SER A 261 6.00 -4.83 -0.57
N THR A 262 7.22 -4.56 -0.13
CA THR A 262 7.81 -5.21 1.03
C THR A 262 7.46 -4.45 2.30
N ASN A 263 7.70 -5.06 3.46
CA ASN A 263 7.49 -4.42 4.76
C ASN A 263 8.18 -3.04 4.82
N SER A 264 7.48 -2.07 5.37
CA SER A 264 7.94 -0.69 5.52
C SER A 264 8.02 -0.29 6.99
N ASN A 265 9.20 0.13 7.42
CA ASN A 265 9.36 0.82 8.70
C ASN A 265 8.83 2.26 8.55
N ILE A 266 7.56 2.43 8.80
CA ILE A 266 6.88 3.72 8.65
C ILE A 266 6.85 4.42 10.01
N PRO A 267 7.36 5.65 10.12
CA PRO A 267 7.21 6.45 11.34
C PRO A 267 5.73 6.66 11.68
N PHE A 268 5.42 6.58 12.95
CA PHE A 268 4.08 6.84 13.45
C PHE A 268 4.12 7.56 14.79
N GLU A 269 3.03 8.25 15.10
CA GLU A 269 2.79 8.95 16.35
C GLU A 269 1.46 8.50 16.94
N ILE A 270 1.40 8.32 18.25
CA ILE A 270 0.15 8.02 18.95
C ILE A 270 -0.30 9.25 19.70
N THR A 271 -1.56 9.64 19.49
CA THR A 271 -2.22 10.74 20.18
C THR A 271 -3.58 10.31 20.71
N ASN A 272 -4.15 11.04 21.64
CA ASN A 272 -5.56 10.86 21.98
C ASN A 272 -6.50 11.56 20.97
N THR A 273 -7.80 11.42 21.14
CA THR A 273 -8.79 12.03 20.25
C THR A 273 -8.75 13.56 20.23
N LYS A 274 -8.08 14.19 21.21
CA LYS A 274 -7.82 15.65 21.28
C LYS A 274 -6.48 16.04 20.66
N ASN A 275 -5.79 15.10 19.99
CA ASN A 275 -4.46 15.27 19.40
C ASN A 275 -3.35 15.63 20.42
N ILE A 276 -3.43 15.09 21.64
CA ILE A 276 -2.46 15.33 22.71
C ILE A 276 -1.59 14.09 22.91
N ALA A 277 -0.29 14.30 22.90
CA ALA A 277 0.74 13.34 23.33
C ALA A 277 1.84 14.08 24.10
N LYS A 278 2.60 13.38 24.91
CA LYS A 278 3.76 13.94 25.63
C LYS A 278 4.97 13.04 25.35
N GLY A 279 5.83 13.48 24.47
CA GLY A 279 6.91 12.61 23.94
C GLY A 279 6.30 11.35 23.32
N ASN A 280 6.82 10.19 23.66
CA ASN A 280 6.34 8.88 23.19
C ASN A 280 5.32 8.24 24.15
N GLN A 281 4.49 9.04 24.78
CA GLN A 281 3.43 8.61 25.69
C GLN A 281 2.13 9.36 25.40
N CYS A 282 1.02 8.64 25.41
CA CYS A 282 -0.34 9.16 25.24
C CYS A 282 -1.24 8.63 26.37
N VAL A 283 -2.11 9.49 26.89
CA VAL A 283 -3.23 9.10 27.74
C VAL A 283 -4.47 8.99 26.85
N PRO A 284 -5.00 7.79 26.59
CA PRO A 284 -6.17 7.60 25.73
C PRO A 284 -7.40 8.34 26.31
N THR A 285 -8.34 8.66 25.44
CA THR A 285 -9.62 9.26 25.84
C THR A 285 -10.65 8.16 26.09
N LYS A 286 -11.49 8.27 27.12
CA LYS A 286 -12.64 7.37 27.28
C LYS A 286 -13.73 7.76 26.28
N ASN A 287 -14.27 6.77 25.58
CA ASN A 287 -15.45 6.92 24.72
C ASN A 287 -16.76 6.80 25.54
N SER A 288 -17.92 6.90 24.87
CA SER A 288 -19.25 6.79 25.49
C SER A 288 -19.50 5.43 26.14
N ASP A 289 -18.88 4.38 25.65
CA ASP A 289 -19.07 3.00 26.13
C ASP A 289 -18.16 2.66 27.31
N GLY A 290 -17.27 3.61 27.67
CA GLY A 290 -16.31 3.47 28.76
C GLY A 290 -14.98 2.83 28.36
N ASP A 291 -14.82 2.45 27.08
CA ASP A 291 -13.57 1.99 26.51
C ASP A 291 -12.60 3.15 26.29
N TYR A 292 -11.32 2.83 26.15
CA TYR A 292 -10.29 3.82 25.86
C TYR A 292 -10.01 3.90 24.36
N GLU A 293 -9.81 5.11 23.85
CA GLU A 293 -9.61 5.40 22.43
C GLU A 293 -8.36 6.25 22.21
N PHE A 294 -7.56 5.89 21.19
CA PHE A 294 -6.42 6.66 20.73
C PHE A 294 -6.27 6.61 19.21
N LEU A 295 -5.43 7.49 18.67
CA LEU A 295 -5.20 7.64 17.25
C LEU A 295 -3.74 7.35 16.92
N ILE A 296 -3.50 6.58 15.85
CA ILE A 296 -2.18 6.42 15.25
C ILE A 296 -2.14 7.27 13.99
N LYS A 297 -1.22 8.23 13.93
CA LYS A 297 -0.92 9.04 12.74
C LYS A 297 0.26 8.42 12.02
N THR A 298 0.13 8.18 10.73
CA THR A 298 1.17 7.51 9.94
C THR A 298 1.07 7.82 8.46
N ASN A 299 2.06 7.40 7.66
CA ASN A 299 2.07 7.56 6.20
C ASN A 299 1.88 6.20 5.49
N LEU A 300 0.64 5.75 5.37
CA LEU A 300 0.34 4.47 4.71
C LEU A 300 0.58 4.49 3.19
N ARG A 301 0.71 5.65 2.55
CA ARG A 301 1.06 5.71 1.11
C ARG A 301 2.41 5.04 0.80
N LYS A 302 3.30 4.93 1.79
CA LYS A 302 4.56 4.17 1.67
C LYS A 302 4.38 2.67 1.44
N THR A 303 3.18 2.15 1.64
CA THR A 303 2.85 0.75 1.34
C THR A 303 2.49 0.52 -0.12
N LEU A 304 2.29 1.57 -0.91
CA LEU A 304 1.79 1.56 -2.29
C LEU A 304 0.36 0.98 -2.45
N GLN A 305 -0.33 0.68 -1.36
CA GLN A 305 -1.67 0.08 -1.45
C GLN A 305 -2.73 1.11 -1.84
N GLY A 306 -3.73 0.66 -2.58
CA GLY A 306 -4.89 1.47 -2.95
C GLY A 306 -5.76 1.85 -1.76
N ALA A 307 -6.54 2.91 -1.89
CA ALA A 307 -7.39 3.43 -0.83
C ALA A 307 -8.43 2.40 -0.33
N ASP A 308 -8.95 1.56 -1.21
CA ASP A 308 -9.86 0.45 -0.91
C ASP A 308 -9.22 -0.59 0.02
N VAL A 309 -7.95 -0.93 -0.23
CA VAL A 309 -7.18 -1.85 0.61
C VAL A 309 -6.89 -1.23 1.97
N LEU A 310 -6.47 0.03 1.98
CA LEU A 310 -6.12 0.75 3.21
C LEU A 310 -7.32 1.01 4.11
N ALA A 311 -8.50 1.27 3.54
CA ALA A 311 -9.72 1.52 4.30
C ALA A 311 -10.39 0.25 4.84
N ASN A 312 -10.05 -0.92 4.32
CA ASN A 312 -10.65 -2.17 4.76
C ASN A 312 -10.05 -2.67 6.07
N LEU A 313 -10.82 -2.56 7.16
CA LEU A 313 -10.41 -2.92 8.52
C LEU A 313 -9.99 -4.39 8.64
N SER A 314 -10.52 -5.30 7.84
CA SER A 314 -10.16 -6.73 7.85
C SER A 314 -8.72 -7.00 7.41
N ASN A 315 -8.07 -6.04 6.76
CA ASN A 315 -6.67 -6.14 6.38
C ASN A 315 -5.70 -5.86 7.55
N TYR A 316 -6.24 -5.40 8.69
CA TYR A 316 -5.45 -5.13 9.88
C TYR A 316 -5.59 -6.26 10.88
N ALA A 317 -4.48 -6.59 11.55
CA ALA A 317 -4.45 -7.60 12.62
C ALA A 317 -3.81 -7.03 13.88
N THR A 318 -4.33 -7.48 15.04
CA THR A 318 -3.84 -7.19 16.37
C THR A 318 -3.42 -8.49 17.06
N ILE A 319 -2.56 -8.44 18.09
CA ILE A 319 -2.17 -9.62 18.86
C ILE A 319 -3.28 -10.00 19.83
N THR A 320 -3.87 -9.02 20.52
CA THR A 320 -4.87 -9.27 21.56
C THR A 320 -6.27 -8.90 21.07
N SER A 321 -7.28 -9.61 21.56
CA SER A 321 -8.69 -9.30 21.30
C SER A 321 -9.15 -8.01 21.99
N GLY A 322 -8.36 -7.46 22.91
CA GLY A 322 -8.65 -6.21 23.60
C GLY A 322 -8.26 -4.94 22.82
N ILE A 323 -7.71 -5.07 21.61
CA ILE A 323 -7.39 -3.96 20.72
C ILE A 323 -8.19 -4.11 19.43
N ILE A 324 -8.92 -3.07 19.08
CA ILE A 324 -9.78 -3.03 17.90
C ILE A 324 -9.39 -1.84 17.03
N VAL A 325 -9.06 -2.10 15.77
CA VAL A 325 -8.96 -1.04 14.75
C VAL A 325 -10.39 -0.67 14.35
N ASN A 326 -10.82 0.53 14.74
CA ASN A 326 -12.22 0.98 14.60
C ASN A 326 -12.46 1.85 13.36
N GLY A 327 -11.41 2.42 12.79
CA GLY A 327 -11.55 3.26 11.59
C GLY A 327 -10.21 3.71 11.05
N ILE A 328 -10.20 4.00 9.75
CA ILE A 328 -9.05 4.56 9.06
C ILE A 328 -9.54 5.74 8.21
N THR A 329 -8.87 6.86 8.36
CA THR A 329 -9.20 8.10 7.65
C THR A 329 -7.96 8.59 6.91
N GLU A 330 -8.09 8.81 5.60
CA GLU A 330 -7.07 9.50 4.84
C GLU A 330 -7.14 11.01 5.13
N LEU A 331 -5.99 11.61 5.42
CA LEU A 331 -5.89 13.04 5.64
C LEU A 331 -5.88 13.76 4.29
N PRO A 332 -6.61 14.89 4.17
CA PRO A 332 -6.56 15.69 2.95
C PRO A 332 -5.12 16.12 2.67
N ASN A 333 -4.80 16.29 1.39
CA ASN A 333 -3.49 16.77 0.91
C ASN A 333 -3.24 18.23 1.32
N SER A 334 -3.46 18.57 2.59
CA SER A 334 -3.22 19.93 3.08
C SER A 334 -1.74 20.14 3.30
N SER A 335 -1.21 21.09 2.55
CA SER A 335 -0.03 21.92 2.84
C SER A 335 1.05 21.36 3.77
N SER A 336 2.17 21.03 3.19
CA SER A 336 3.56 21.38 3.58
C SER A 336 4.16 20.93 4.92
N SER A 337 3.47 20.62 5.99
CA SER A 337 4.15 20.33 7.28
C SER A 337 3.91 18.94 7.87
N SER A 338 2.84 18.25 7.52
CA SER A 338 2.57 16.92 8.05
C SER A 338 3.11 15.83 7.14
N SER A 339 4.03 15.01 7.67
CA SER A 339 4.50 13.79 6.99
C SER A 339 3.45 12.66 7.02
N PHE A 340 2.35 12.82 7.77
CA PHE A 340 1.30 11.82 7.95
C PHE A 340 0.21 11.97 6.89
N THR A 341 -0.28 10.83 6.40
CA THR A 341 -1.32 10.75 5.37
C THR A 341 -2.59 10.06 5.87
N HIS A 342 -2.51 9.33 6.98
CA HIS A 342 -3.62 8.56 7.52
C HIS A 342 -3.68 8.64 9.04
N ILE A 343 -4.90 8.51 9.56
CA ILE A 343 -5.19 8.32 10.97
C ILE A 343 -5.88 6.96 11.12
N ILE A 344 -5.37 6.13 12.03
CA ILE A 344 -5.98 4.88 12.44
C ILE A 344 -6.59 5.10 13.82
N ASN A 345 -7.90 4.91 13.96
CA ASN A 345 -8.60 4.95 15.23
C ASN A 345 -8.54 3.58 15.89
N VAL A 346 -8.13 3.53 17.15
CA VAL A 346 -7.91 2.31 17.91
C VAL A 346 -8.66 2.36 19.23
N ILE A 347 -9.44 1.31 19.54
CA ILE A 347 -10.15 1.12 20.80
C ILE A 347 -9.43 0.07 21.64
N ILE A 348 -9.31 0.34 22.94
CA ILE A 348 -8.82 -0.58 23.97
C ILE A 348 -10.01 -0.98 24.84
N THR A 349 -10.43 -2.25 24.76
CA THR A 349 -11.53 -2.82 25.54
C THR A 349 -11.05 -3.57 26.78
N ASN A 350 -9.76 -3.96 26.86
CA ASN A 350 -9.17 -4.67 27.97
C ASN A 350 -8.02 -3.89 28.59
N THR A 351 -8.22 -3.42 29.81
CA THR A 351 -7.26 -2.60 30.56
C THR A 351 -6.84 -3.25 31.88
N THR A 352 -7.08 -4.55 32.09
CA THR A 352 -6.83 -5.22 33.38
C THR A 352 -5.35 -5.40 33.68
N LYS A 353 -4.49 -5.44 32.66
CA LYS A 353 -3.04 -5.66 32.78
C LYS A 353 -2.30 -4.79 31.75
N SER A 354 -1.04 -4.50 32.02
CA SER A 354 -0.13 -3.95 31.00
C SER A 354 0.31 -5.04 30.04
N TYR A 355 0.37 -4.71 28.74
CA TYR A 355 0.78 -5.66 27.68
C TYR A 355 1.39 -4.93 26.49
N ALA A 356 2.28 -5.65 25.79
CA ALA A 356 2.79 -5.21 24.51
C ALA A 356 1.79 -5.58 23.41
N GLU A 357 1.62 -4.70 22.46
CA GLU A 357 0.68 -4.86 21.34
C GLU A 357 1.33 -4.43 20.03
N ARG A 358 0.76 -4.89 18.94
CA ARG A 358 1.09 -4.45 17.60
C ARG A 358 -0.14 -4.46 16.69
N ILE A 359 -0.20 -3.49 15.80
CA ILE A 359 -1.17 -3.48 14.71
C ILE A 359 -0.40 -3.65 13.41
N THR A 360 -0.76 -4.65 12.63
CA THR A 360 -0.12 -4.95 11.34
C THR A 360 -1.10 -4.80 10.20
N LEU A 361 -0.65 -4.25 9.07
CA LEU A 361 -1.36 -4.31 7.79
C LEU A 361 -0.86 -5.53 7.03
N LYS A 362 -1.77 -6.44 6.70
CA LYS A 362 -1.47 -7.66 5.94
C LYS A 362 -1.27 -7.35 4.46
N PRO A 363 -0.33 -8.01 3.77
CA PRO A 363 -0.23 -7.93 2.33
C PRO A 363 -1.41 -8.63 1.66
N LEU A 364 -1.88 -8.08 0.55
CA LEU A 364 -2.77 -8.80 -0.36
C LEU A 364 -1.94 -9.42 -1.49
N TYR A 365 -2.31 -10.62 -1.90
CA TYR A 365 -1.57 -11.39 -2.90
C TYR A 365 -2.29 -11.51 -4.24
N ALA A 366 -3.56 -11.13 -4.31
CA ALA A 366 -4.31 -11.12 -5.54
C ALA A 366 -5.36 -10.00 -5.52
N PRO A 367 -5.46 -9.20 -6.59
CA PRO A 367 -6.54 -8.24 -6.74
C PRO A 367 -7.86 -8.94 -7.06
N SER A 368 -8.98 -8.41 -6.56
CA SER A 368 -10.32 -8.97 -6.77
C SER A 368 -10.75 -9.00 -8.25
N TRP A 369 -10.23 -8.07 -9.06
CA TRP A 369 -10.55 -7.97 -10.48
C TRP A 369 -9.84 -8.99 -11.37
N LEU A 370 -8.87 -9.75 -10.85
CA LEU A 370 -7.97 -10.57 -11.65
C LEU A 370 -8.69 -11.71 -12.37
N GLU A 371 -9.66 -12.35 -11.73
CA GLU A 371 -10.43 -13.43 -12.34
C GLU A 371 -11.30 -12.91 -13.50
N GLU A 372 -11.88 -11.71 -13.37
CA GLU A 372 -12.68 -11.09 -14.44
C GLU A 372 -11.82 -10.64 -15.63
N ALA A 373 -10.57 -10.24 -15.37
CA ALA A 373 -9.64 -9.76 -16.38
C ALA A 373 -8.94 -10.89 -17.15
N ASN A 374 -8.98 -12.12 -16.64
CA ASN A 374 -8.23 -13.25 -17.18
C ASN A 374 -9.04 -14.06 -18.20
N ASP A 375 -8.35 -14.53 -19.25
CA ASP A 375 -8.81 -15.58 -20.15
C ASP A 375 -7.85 -16.78 -20.03
N ASP A 376 -8.37 -17.92 -19.57
CA ASP A 376 -7.59 -19.15 -19.43
C ASP A 376 -7.44 -19.93 -20.75
N SER A 377 -8.21 -19.57 -21.78
CA SER A 377 -8.23 -20.35 -23.02
C SER A 377 -7.47 -19.71 -24.18
N GLY A 378 -7.50 -18.38 -24.26
CA GLY A 378 -6.99 -17.63 -25.41
C GLY A 378 -7.62 -18.00 -26.75
N LYS A 379 -8.82 -18.60 -26.76
CA LYS A 379 -9.42 -19.16 -27.98
C LYS A 379 -10.62 -18.36 -28.53
N ASP A 380 -11.28 -17.58 -27.69
CA ASP A 380 -12.49 -16.86 -28.06
C ASP A 380 -12.37 -15.35 -27.76
N ILE A 381 -11.66 -14.67 -28.61
CA ILE A 381 -11.42 -13.23 -28.44
C ILE A 381 -12.70 -12.41 -28.52
N ARG A 382 -13.70 -12.83 -29.30
CA ARG A 382 -14.94 -12.04 -29.45
C ARG A 382 -15.74 -11.92 -28.18
N ASN A 383 -15.79 -13.01 -27.39
CA ASN A 383 -16.45 -13.00 -26.09
C ASN A 383 -15.51 -12.53 -24.95
N ASN A 384 -14.21 -12.49 -25.19
CA ASN A 384 -13.19 -12.14 -24.22
C ASN A 384 -12.40 -10.86 -24.59
N ILE A 385 -13.03 -9.95 -25.35
CA ILE A 385 -12.36 -8.75 -25.88
C ILE A 385 -11.78 -7.84 -24.78
N ASN A 386 -12.41 -7.84 -23.61
CA ASN A 386 -12.00 -7.09 -22.42
C ASN A 386 -11.09 -7.90 -21.46
N LYS A 387 -10.68 -9.09 -21.85
CA LYS A 387 -9.81 -9.97 -21.08
C LYS A 387 -8.44 -10.11 -21.71
N THR A 388 -7.49 -10.61 -20.93
CA THR A 388 -6.11 -10.86 -21.33
C THR A 388 -5.76 -12.31 -21.05
N THR A 389 -5.25 -13.01 -22.06
CA THR A 389 -4.86 -14.41 -21.92
C THR A 389 -3.72 -14.58 -20.95
N GLY A 390 -3.96 -15.27 -19.83
CA GLY A 390 -2.97 -15.65 -18.85
C GLY A 390 -2.48 -14.54 -17.90
N ILE A 391 -3.09 -13.35 -17.86
CA ILE A 391 -2.69 -12.27 -16.94
C ILE A 391 -2.70 -12.72 -15.47
N LYS A 392 -3.61 -13.60 -15.10
CA LYS A 392 -3.71 -14.16 -13.75
C LYS A 392 -2.41 -14.81 -13.31
N TYR A 393 -1.78 -15.56 -14.19
CA TYR A 393 -0.56 -16.32 -13.90
C TYR A 393 0.67 -15.41 -13.80
N LEU A 394 0.71 -14.31 -14.56
CA LEU A 394 1.75 -13.29 -14.41
C LEU A 394 1.66 -12.63 -13.04
N VAL A 395 0.48 -12.15 -12.65
CA VAL A 395 0.25 -11.51 -11.36
C VAL A 395 0.45 -12.50 -10.21
N GLN A 396 0.02 -13.75 -10.36
CA GLN A 396 0.25 -14.81 -9.37
C GLN A 396 1.75 -15.10 -9.17
N GLY A 397 2.53 -15.13 -10.24
CA GLY A 397 3.99 -15.30 -10.15
C GLY A 397 4.65 -14.19 -9.33
N VAL A 398 4.24 -12.92 -9.54
CA VAL A 398 4.71 -11.80 -8.71
C VAL A 398 4.25 -11.98 -7.26
N ALA A 399 2.99 -12.29 -7.03
CA ALA A 399 2.43 -12.54 -5.70
C ALA A 399 3.23 -13.60 -4.93
N ASP A 400 3.56 -14.70 -5.60
CA ASP A 400 4.32 -15.80 -5.00
C ASP A 400 5.75 -15.40 -4.60
N ALA A 401 6.37 -14.46 -5.33
CA ALA A 401 7.65 -13.89 -4.94
C ALA A 401 7.56 -13.05 -3.66
N TYR A 402 6.42 -12.37 -3.43
CA TYR A 402 6.17 -11.56 -2.24
C TYR A 402 5.58 -12.34 -1.05
N LYS A 403 5.24 -13.62 -1.17
CA LYS A 403 4.61 -14.42 -0.08
C LYS A 403 5.41 -14.52 1.22
N LYS A 404 6.71 -14.23 1.18
CA LYS A 404 7.54 -14.15 2.40
C LYS A 404 7.28 -12.91 3.24
N GLN A 405 6.56 -11.92 2.70
CA GLN A 405 6.18 -10.71 3.43
C GLN A 405 4.94 -10.98 4.26
N GLU A 406 5.10 -11.14 5.58
CA GLU A 406 3.97 -11.43 6.48
C GLU A 406 3.12 -10.18 6.75
N GLN A 407 3.71 -8.99 6.59
CA GLN A 407 3.08 -7.70 6.90
C GLN A 407 3.70 -6.57 6.06
N LEU A 408 2.91 -5.55 5.75
CA LEU A 408 3.36 -4.33 5.09
C LEU A 408 3.80 -3.24 6.07
N VAL A 409 3.16 -3.18 7.24
CA VAL A 409 3.48 -2.29 8.37
C VAL A 409 3.31 -3.01 9.68
N ASP A 410 4.01 -2.50 10.70
CA ASP A 410 4.02 -3.02 12.06
C ASP A 410 4.13 -1.87 13.07
N PHE A 411 2.99 -1.49 13.67
CA PHE A 411 2.92 -0.45 14.71
C PHE A 411 2.99 -1.10 16.09
N LYS A 412 4.16 -1.02 16.74
CA LYS A 412 4.41 -1.61 18.06
C LYS A 412 4.23 -0.57 19.17
N PHE A 413 3.46 -0.93 20.20
CA PHE A 413 3.23 -0.08 21.36
C PHE A 413 2.98 -0.92 22.61
N VAL A 414 2.96 -0.27 23.76
CA VAL A 414 2.66 -0.90 25.05
C VAL A 414 1.47 -0.18 25.66
N VAL A 415 0.46 -0.92 26.04
CA VAL A 415 -0.64 -0.46 26.86
C VAL A 415 -0.22 -0.67 28.32
N ASN A 416 -0.13 0.42 29.09
CA ASN A 416 0.21 0.39 30.51
C ASN A 416 -1.07 0.67 31.31
N ASN A 417 -1.33 -0.15 32.32
CA ASN A 417 -2.37 0.05 33.32
C ASN A 417 -1.69 0.27 34.67
N ARG A 418 -1.78 1.47 35.21
CA ARG A 418 -1.20 1.88 36.49
C ARG A 418 -2.21 1.88 37.63
#